data_604365af1b0fa8803a14578d47aabf5b
#
_entry.id   604365af1b0fa8803a14578d47aabf5b
#
_cell.length_a   1.000
_cell.length_b   1.000
_cell.length_c   1.000
_cell.angle_alpha   90.00
_cell.angle_beta   90.00
_cell.angle_gamma   90.00
#
_symmetry.space_group_name_H-M   'P 1'
#
loop_
_entity.id
_entity.type
_entity.pdbx_description
1 polymer ?
#
loop_
_entity_poly.entity_id
_entity_poly.type
_entity_poly.pdbx_seq_one_letter_code
_entity_poly.pdbx_strand_id
1 'polypeptide(L)'
;MHITRRFLVILCFSATSAAVAIPRALAANEIVAGSITNSPPMIAYASDGTTLQGVIVDLAAAMSRKLGKPIVFKSIPFSGLIPAMEAKRIDTTFTLMNDTPEREKILDFVDFFNLGTKLLIKKGNPDHVDGLHSLCGKTVSSVQGSTQVQLVEQANTRCVAAGKPPIHNLQYAQPADARLQVQIGHVAAFLGNSPVMVYLAKHAGDGKIFDVVQDKEYQPVPLGIGVSKSNPKLRDALQTALNAIIQDGTYMKILAKYGVQGGAVKSASINGGSRLGM
;
A
#
# COMPACT_ATOMS: atom_id res chain seq x y z
N MET A 1 -66.22 -42.41 -43.14
CA MET A 1 -65.80 -41.20 -42.40
C MET A 1 -64.79 -41.66 -41.37
N HIS A 2 -63.51 -41.69 -41.79
CA HIS A 2 -62.37 -42.16 -40.92
C HIS A 2 -61.61 -40.99 -40.39
N ILE A 3 -61.59 -40.85 -39.05
CA ILE A 3 -60.79 -39.84 -38.34
C ILE A 3 -59.47 -40.48 -37.87
N THR A 4 -58.38 -40.10 -38.50
CA THR A 4 -57.03 -40.56 -38.16
C THR A 4 -56.47 -39.66 -37.06
N ARG A 5 -56.27 -40.18 -35.85
CA ARG A 5 -55.55 -39.50 -34.73
C ARG A 5 -54.06 -39.58 -34.98
N ARG A 6 -53.39 -38.42 -35.12
CA ARG A 6 -51.94 -38.30 -35.13
C ARG A 6 -51.48 -38.11 -33.68
N PHE A 7 -50.64 -39.04 -33.19
CA PHE A 7 -49.91 -38.90 -31.93
C PHE A 7 -48.68 -38.04 -32.18
N LEU A 8 -48.54 -36.92 -31.43
CA LEU A 8 -47.41 -36.11 -31.43
C LEU A 8 -46.48 -36.58 -30.27
N VAL A 9 -45.33 -37.15 -30.61
CA VAL A 9 -44.27 -37.53 -29.62
C VAL A 9 -43.40 -36.31 -29.37
N ILE A 10 -43.50 -35.77 -28.17
CA ILE A 10 -42.62 -34.69 -27.70
C ILE A 10 -41.39 -35.34 -27.11
N LEU A 11 -40.23 -35.22 -27.80
CA LEU A 11 -38.90 -35.58 -27.27
C LEU A 11 -38.43 -34.47 -26.35
N CYS A 12 -38.44 -34.69 -25.03
CA CYS A 12 -37.76 -33.81 -24.06
C CYS A 12 -36.24 -34.05 -24.13
N PHE A 13 -35.50 -33.10 -24.70
CA PHE A 13 -34.04 -33.04 -24.61
C PHE A 13 -33.67 -32.49 -23.23
N SER A 14 -33.24 -33.35 -22.33
CA SER A 14 -32.63 -32.94 -21.04
C SER A 14 -31.22 -32.49 -21.30
N ALA A 15 -30.98 -31.18 -21.33
CA ALA A 15 -29.65 -30.58 -21.35
C ALA A 15 -29.01 -30.72 -19.96
N THR A 16 -28.14 -31.68 -19.76
CA THR A 16 -27.28 -31.81 -18.58
C THR A 16 -26.18 -30.74 -18.65
N SER A 17 -26.35 -29.64 -17.92
CA SER A 17 -25.29 -28.64 -17.70
C SER A 17 -24.22 -29.27 -16.83
N ALA A 18 -23.12 -29.73 -17.44
CA ALA A 18 -21.91 -30.08 -16.72
C ALA A 18 -21.31 -28.81 -16.15
N ALA A 19 -21.48 -28.55 -14.85
CA ALA A 19 -20.77 -27.53 -14.12
C ALA A 19 -19.28 -27.93 -14.14
N VAL A 20 -18.46 -27.20 -14.90
CA VAL A 20 -17.01 -27.31 -14.87
C VAL A 20 -16.57 -26.83 -13.50
N ALA A 21 -16.32 -27.75 -12.58
CA ALA A 21 -15.68 -27.48 -11.31
C ALA A 21 -14.24 -27.06 -11.60
N ILE A 22 -13.97 -25.75 -11.55
CA ILE A 22 -12.61 -25.22 -11.57
C ILE A 22 -11.89 -25.81 -10.35
N PRO A 23 -10.77 -26.53 -10.53
CA PRO A 23 -10.11 -27.19 -9.40
C PRO A 23 -9.58 -26.12 -8.43
N ARG A 24 -10.15 -26.09 -7.23
CA ARG A 24 -9.74 -25.25 -6.08
C ARG A 24 -8.32 -25.55 -5.60
N ALA A 25 -7.65 -26.52 -6.22
CA ALA A 25 -6.31 -26.96 -5.85
C ALA A 25 -5.19 -25.95 -6.19
N LEU A 26 -5.40 -24.98 -7.10
CA LEU A 26 -4.42 -23.96 -7.41
C LEU A 26 -4.38 -22.84 -6.35
N ALA A 27 -5.49 -22.54 -5.68
CA ALA A 27 -5.57 -21.50 -4.65
C ALA A 27 -4.89 -21.88 -3.31
N ALA A 28 -4.64 -23.18 -3.06
CA ALA A 28 -4.04 -23.63 -1.81
C ALA A 28 -2.52 -23.47 -1.73
N ASN A 29 -1.86 -23.04 -2.81
CA ASN A 29 -0.40 -23.01 -2.90
C ASN A 29 0.19 -21.59 -3.06
N GLU A 30 -0.61 -20.54 -2.99
CA GLU A 30 -0.17 -19.13 -3.08
C GLU A 30 -0.40 -18.37 -1.78
N ILE A 31 0.31 -17.25 -1.60
CA ILE A 31 0.11 -16.30 -0.52
C ILE A 31 -0.53 -15.04 -1.13
N VAL A 32 -1.78 -14.74 -0.75
CA VAL A 32 -2.51 -13.57 -1.24
C VAL A 32 -2.14 -12.35 -0.41
N ALA A 33 -1.44 -11.39 -1.01
CA ALA A 33 -1.02 -10.14 -0.39
C ALA A 33 -1.97 -9.00 -0.80
N GLY A 34 -2.63 -8.36 0.17
CA GLY A 34 -3.37 -7.13 -0.05
C GLY A 34 -2.42 -5.93 -0.18
N SER A 35 -2.65 -5.06 -1.18
CA SER A 35 -1.84 -3.86 -1.39
C SER A 35 -2.63 -2.75 -2.08
N ILE A 36 -2.23 -1.49 -1.83
CA ILE A 36 -2.51 -0.39 -2.76
C ILE A 36 -1.59 -0.56 -3.98
N THR A 37 -2.01 -0.09 -5.16
CA THR A 37 -1.30 -0.39 -6.42
C THR A 37 -0.97 0.85 -7.26
N ASN A 38 -0.89 2.03 -6.64
CA ASN A 38 -0.68 3.31 -7.34
C ASN A 38 0.30 4.26 -6.62
N SER A 39 1.35 3.68 -6.03
CA SER A 39 2.39 4.38 -5.24
C SER A 39 3.80 4.07 -5.74
N PRO A 40 4.19 4.55 -6.96
CA PRO A 40 5.54 4.37 -7.48
C PRO A 40 6.57 5.11 -6.58
N PRO A 41 7.81 4.64 -6.47
CA PRO A 41 8.38 3.45 -7.08
C PRO A 41 8.15 2.17 -6.27
N MET A 42 7.37 2.25 -5.18
CA MET A 42 7.19 1.13 -4.24
C MET A 42 6.29 0.03 -4.82
N ILE A 43 5.13 0.41 -5.36
CA ILE A 43 4.23 -0.49 -6.08
C ILE A 43 3.31 0.30 -7.00
N ALA A 44 3.26 -0.02 -8.27
CA ALA A 44 2.36 0.59 -9.24
C ALA A 44 2.15 -0.33 -10.45
N TYR A 45 1.10 -0.08 -11.21
CA TYR A 45 0.99 -0.67 -12.53
C TYR A 45 1.97 -0.03 -13.51
N ALA A 46 2.54 -0.84 -14.39
CA ALA A 46 3.32 -0.38 -15.54
C ALA A 46 2.42 0.38 -16.54
N SER A 47 3.03 0.89 -17.62
CA SER A 47 2.30 1.62 -18.66
C SER A 47 1.24 0.79 -19.39
N ASP A 48 1.34 -0.56 -19.33
CA ASP A 48 0.34 -1.49 -19.87
C ASP A 48 -0.96 -1.55 -19.03
N GLY A 49 -0.98 -0.93 -17.84
CA GLY A 49 -2.11 -0.89 -16.92
C GLY A 49 -2.44 -2.22 -16.23
N THR A 50 -1.68 -3.26 -16.46
CA THR A 50 -1.95 -4.63 -15.98
C THR A 50 -0.81 -5.24 -15.18
N THR A 51 0.43 -5.00 -15.57
CA THR A 51 1.63 -5.54 -14.92
C THR A 51 2.00 -4.72 -13.70
N LEU A 52 2.01 -5.32 -12.53
CA LEU A 52 2.54 -4.68 -11.32
C LEU A 52 4.06 -4.64 -11.34
N GLN A 53 4.62 -3.52 -10.90
CA GLN A 53 6.06 -3.29 -10.76
C GLN A 53 6.37 -2.45 -9.52
N GLY A 54 7.62 -2.46 -9.10
CA GLY A 54 8.12 -1.67 -7.98
C GLY A 54 8.88 -2.48 -6.95
N VAL A 55 9.40 -1.79 -5.94
CA VAL A 55 10.21 -2.39 -4.86
C VAL A 55 9.50 -3.57 -4.21
N ILE A 56 8.22 -3.38 -3.81
CA ILE A 56 7.42 -4.40 -3.12
C ILE A 56 7.19 -5.62 -4.01
N VAL A 57 6.95 -5.41 -5.31
CA VAL A 57 6.73 -6.51 -6.28
C VAL A 57 8.00 -7.33 -6.45
N ASP A 58 9.15 -6.67 -6.62
CA ASP A 58 10.44 -7.36 -6.78
C ASP A 58 10.86 -8.08 -5.50
N LEU A 59 10.61 -7.49 -4.31
CA LEU A 59 10.84 -8.16 -3.02
C LEU A 59 9.94 -9.40 -2.88
N ALA A 60 8.64 -9.27 -3.18
CA ALA A 60 7.71 -10.39 -3.13
C ALA A 60 8.12 -11.52 -4.06
N ALA A 61 8.56 -11.22 -5.29
CA ALA A 61 9.06 -12.22 -6.22
C ALA A 61 10.34 -12.90 -5.72
N ALA A 62 11.26 -12.16 -5.10
CA ALA A 62 12.47 -12.73 -4.50
C ALA A 62 12.16 -13.62 -3.29
N MET A 63 11.26 -13.17 -2.40
CA MET A 63 10.80 -13.94 -1.25
C MET A 63 10.02 -15.18 -1.67
N SER A 64 9.19 -15.10 -2.72
CA SER A 64 8.44 -16.24 -3.27
C SER A 64 9.38 -17.40 -3.64
N ARG A 65 10.54 -17.11 -4.23
CA ARG A 65 11.55 -18.13 -4.56
C ARG A 65 12.14 -18.81 -3.29
N LYS A 66 12.33 -18.06 -2.21
CA LYS A 66 12.80 -18.60 -0.92
C LYS A 66 11.73 -19.42 -0.19
N LEU A 67 10.47 -19.01 -0.32
CA LEU A 67 9.32 -19.68 0.28
C LEU A 67 8.87 -20.94 -0.47
N GLY A 68 9.23 -21.08 -1.75
CA GLY A 68 8.65 -22.11 -2.63
C GLY A 68 7.16 -21.92 -2.91
N LYS A 69 6.62 -20.72 -2.65
CA LYS A 69 5.22 -20.35 -2.85
C LYS A 69 5.14 -18.95 -3.45
N PRO A 70 4.31 -18.70 -4.49
CA PRO A 70 4.12 -17.39 -5.06
C PRO A 70 3.39 -16.47 -4.07
N ILE A 71 3.83 -15.22 -3.98
CA ILE A 71 3.10 -14.12 -3.37
C ILE A 71 2.39 -13.38 -4.51
N VAL A 72 1.05 -13.34 -4.46
CA VAL A 72 0.22 -12.69 -5.48
C VAL A 72 -0.50 -11.50 -4.88
N PHE A 73 -0.63 -10.41 -5.65
CA PHE A 73 -1.20 -9.17 -5.15
C PHE A 73 -2.69 -9.03 -5.46
N LYS A 74 -3.45 -8.57 -4.47
CA LYS A 74 -4.83 -8.13 -4.60
C LYS A 74 -4.92 -6.64 -4.29
N SER A 75 -5.40 -5.85 -5.25
CA SER A 75 -5.58 -4.41 -5.07
C SER A 75 -6.74 -4.14 -4.11
N ILE A 76 -6.46 -3.44 -3.02
CA ILE A 76 -7.42 -3.10 -1.96
C ILE A 76 -7.13 -1.68 -1.51
N PRO A 77 -8.14 -0.80 -1.31
CA PRO A 77 -7.95 0.49 -0.67
C PRO A 77 -7.30 0.33 0.72
N PHE A 78 -6.43 1.28 1.10
CA PHE A 78 -5.62 1.15 2.31
C PHE A 78 -6.45 0.85 3.58
N SER A 79 -7.55 1.58 3.79
CA SER A 79 -8.46 1.38 4.93
C SER A 79 -9.16 0.01 4.94
N GLY A 80 -9.22 -0.68 3.81
CA GLY A 80 -9.84 -2.00 3.67
C GLY A 80 -8.90 -3.18 3.92
N LEU A 81 -7.59 -2.94 4.11
CA LEU A 81 -6.58 -4.01 4.21
C LEU A 81 -6.74 -4.86 5.47
N ILE A 82 -6.83 -4.23 6.65
CA ILE A 82 -7.01 -4.94 7.93
C ILE A 82 -8.36 -5.69 7.94
N PRO A 83 -9.51 -5.07 7.61
CA PRO A 83 -10.77 -5.79 7.47
C PRO A 83 -10.74 -6.96 6.48
N ALA A 84 -9.99 -6.84 5.38
CA ALA A 84 -9.86 -7.93 4.41
C ALA A 84 -9.08 -9.13 4.97
N MET A 85 -8.08 -8.87 5.82
CA MET A 85 -7.31 -9.92 6.51
C MET A 85 -8.16 -10.59 7.60
N GLU A 86 -8.88 -9.84 8.42
CA GLU A 86 -9.81 -10.37 9.42
C GLU A 86 -10.88 -11.26 8.79
N ALA A 87 -11.38 -10.86 7.61
CA ALA A 87 -12.32 -11.65 6.81
C ALA A 87 -11.67 -12.81 6.02
N LYS A 88 -10.36 -13.05 6.21
CA LYS A 88 -9.57 -14.11 5.50
C LYS A 88 -9.66 -14.02 3.97
N ARG A 89 -9.82 -12.80 3.43
CA ARG A 89 -9.82 -12.55 1.98
C ARG A 89 -8.43 -12.34 1.42
N ILE A 90 -7.46 -12.10 2.29
CA ILE A 90 -6.02 -12.03 2.04
C ILE A 90 -5.28 -12.70 3.21
N ASP A 91 -4.08 -13.20 2.95
CA ASP A 91 -3.24 -13.87 3.95
C ASP A 91 -2.30 -12.88 4.65
N THR A 92 -1.93 -11.82 3.95
CA THR A 92 -0.98 -10.81 4.41
C THR A 92 -1.26 -9.45 3.79
N THR A 93 -0.75 -8.38 4.39
CA THR A 93 -0.63 -7.08 3.72
C THR A 93 0.83 -6.90 3.32
N PHE A 94 1.11 -6.69 2.02
CA PHE A 94 2.45 -6.33 1.57
C PHE A 94 2.36 -5.03 0.78
N THR A 95 2.43 -3.93 1.50
CA THR A 95 2.12 -2.59 1.03
C THR A 95 2.90 -1.54 1.82
N LEU A 96 2.59 -0.27 1.62
CA LEU A 96 3.13 0.87 2.38
C LEU A 96 2.41 1.02 3.75
N MET A 97 2.34 -0.06 4.52
CA MET A 97 1.72 -0.05 5.85
C MET A 97 2.81 0.11 6.92
N ASN A 98 2.77 1.24 7.62
CA ASN A 98 3.64 1.47 8.77
C ASN A 98 3.31 0.49 9.90
N ASP A 99 4.34 -0.11 10.47
CA ASP A 99 4.26 -0.81 11.73
C ASP A 99 4.15 0.22 12.86
N THR A 100 3.02 0.20 13.56
CA THR A 100 2.73 1.11 14.69
C THR A 100 2.21 0.33 15.88
N PRO A 101 2.42 0.81 17.13
CA PRO A 101 1.93 0.14 18.34
C PRO A 101 0.43 -0.18 18.29
N GLU A 102 -0.39 0.68 17.68
CA GLU A 102 -1.83 0.47 17.54
C GLU A 102 -2.13 -0.71 16.62
N ARG A 103 -1.44 -0.79 15.49
CA ARG A 103 -1.62 -1.88 14.52
C ARG A 103 -1.05 -3.20 15.03
N GLU A 104 0.04 -3.16 15.80
CA GLU A 104 0.63 -4.33 16.44
C GLU A 104 -0.34 -5.01 17.45
N LYS A 105 -1.36 -4.31 17.95
CA LYS A 105 -2.42 -4.93 18.76
C LYS A 105 -3.27 -5.93 17.96
N ILE A 106 -3.37 -5.72 16.65
CA ILE A 106 -4.26 -6.46 15.74
C ILE A 106 -3.45 -7.45 14.87
N LEU A 107 -2.29 -7.03 14.36
CA LEU A 107 -1.44 -7.77 13.45
C LEU A 107 -0.05 -7.97 14.05
N ASP A 108 0.71 -8.95 13.53
CA ASP A 108 2.15 -8.95 13.62
C ASP A 108 2.73 -8.39 12.32
N PHE A 109 3.89 -7.73 12.40
CA PHE A 109 4.59 -7.16 11.27
C PHE A 109 5.96 -7.80 11.08
N VAL A 110 6.33 -8.05 9.82
CA VAL A 110 7.70 -8.37 9.41
C VAL A 110 8.26 -7.14 8.72
N ASP A 111 9.13 -6.40 9.41
CA ASP A 111 9.63 -5.12 8.93
C ASP A 111 10.65 -5.29 7.81
N PHE A 112 10.41 -4.61 6.71
CA PHE A 112 11.23 -4.75 5.52
C PHE A 112 11.84 -3.44 5.01
N PHE A 113 11.46 -2.28 5.56
CA PHE A 113 11.92 -0.97 5.09
C PHE A 113 11.64 0.11 6.15
N ASN A 114 12.39 1.22 6.13
CA ASN A 114 12.11 2.39 6.95
C ASN A 114 11.79 3.60 6.08
N LEU A 115 10.77 4.35 6.44
CA LEU A 115 10.45 5.62 5.79
C LEU A 115 9.70 6.57 6.72
N GLY A 116 9.76 7.86 6.37
CA GLY A 116 8.94 8.90 6.99
C GLY A 116 7.91 9.47 6.02
N THR A 117 7.28 10.54 6.45
CA THR A 117 6.32 11.34 5.67
C THR A 117 7.00 12.57 5.10
N LYS A 118 6.70 12.90 3.84
CA LYS A 118 7.01 14.18 3.19
C LYS A 118 5.74 14.83 2.63
N LEU A 119 5.84 16.12 2.36
CA LEU A 119 4.77 16.92 1.78
C LEU A 119 5.01 17.09 0.28
N LEU A 120 4.10 16.58 -0.54
CA LEU A 120 4.04 16.85 -1.98
C LEU A 120 3.23 18.10 -2.20
N ILE A 121 3.77 19.06 -2.94
CA ILE A 121 3.18 20.36 -3.23
C ILE A 121 3.14 20.60 -4.73
N LYS A 122 2.31 21.53 -5.16
CA LYS A 122 2.29 21.97 -6.56
C LYS A 122 3.63 22.60 -6.94
N LYS A 123 4.04 22.37 -8.19
CA LYS A 123 5.29 22.96 -8.73
C LYS A 123 5.32 24.48 -8.53
N GLY A 124 6.47 24.97 -8.05
CA GLY A 124 6.67 26.38 -7.75
C GLY A 124 6.10 26.85 -6.40
N ASN A 125 5.48 25.93 -5.63
CA ASN A 125 5.02 26.20 -4.26
C ASN A 125 4.13 27.45 -4.11
N PRO A 126 3.03 27.56 -4.84
CA PRO A 126 2.17 28.77 -4.81
C PRO A 126 1.56 29.04 -3.43
N ASP A 127 1.41 28.01 -2.61
CA ASP A 127 0.85 28.09 -1.26
C ASP A 127 1.88 28.37 -0.17
N HIS A 128 3.16 28.57 -0.52
CA HIS A 128 4.26 28.83 0.40
C HIS A 128 4.35 27.81 1.55
N VAL A 129 4.28 26.52 1.21
CA VAL A 129 4.40 25.41 2.18
C VAL A 129 5.88 25.08 2.35
N ASP A 130 6.40 25.24 3.58
CA ASP A 130 7.78 24.98 3.93
C ASP A 130 7.93 23.94 5.08
N GLY A 131 6.81 23.40 5.57
CA GLY A 131 6.73 22.37 6.58
C GLY A 131 5.35 22.25 7.19
N LEU A 132 5.19 21.38 8.19
CA LEU A 132 3.89 21.18 8.87
C LEU A 132 3.39 22.48 9.55
N HIS A 133 4.30 23.35 10.00
CA HIS A 133 3.95 24.59 10.70
C HIS A 133 3.30 25.63 9.79
N SER A 134 3.54 25.58 8.48
CA SER A 134 2.94 26.47 7.49
C SER A 134 1.56 26.02 6.99
N LEU A 135 1.07 24.88 7.47
CA LEU A 135 -0.21 24.30 7.03
C LEU A 135 -1.42 24.87 7.79
N CYS A 136 -1.22 25.63 8.89
CA CYS A 136 -2.34 26.21 9.64
C CYS A 136 -3.25 27.04 8.74
N GLY A 137 -4.57 26.76 8.77
CA GLY A 137 -5.58 27.41 7.93
C GLY A 137 -5.63 26.92 6.47
N LYS A 138 -4.75 25.99 6.08
CA LYS A 138 -4.73 25.44 4.72
C LYS A 138 -5.50 24.13 4.65
N THR A 139 -5.95 23.81 3.43
CA THR A 139 -6.51 22.49 3.11
C THR A 139 -5.37 21.59 2.61
N VAL A 140 -5.31 20.36 3.12
CA VAL A 140 -4.34 19.33 2.73
C VAL A 140 -5.06 18.03 2.36
N SER A 141 -4.36 17.09 1.76
CA SER A 141 -4.88 15.75 1.50
C SER A 141 -4.02 14.66 2.12
N SER A 142 -4.65 13.53 2.45
CA SER A 142 -4.00 12.33 2.94
C SER A 142 -4.78 11.07 2.52
N VAL A 143 -4.18 9.89 2.70
CA VAL A 143 -4.87 8.62 2.48
C VAL A 143 -5.63 8.23 3.75
N GLN A 144 -6.90 7.87 3.59
CA GLN A 144 -7.77 7.46 4.70
C GLN A 144 -7.16 6.28 5.48
N GLY A 145 -7.12 6.40 6.81
CA GLY A 145 -6.58 5.39 7.73
C GLY A 145 -5.05 5.30 7.77
N SER A 146 -4.34 6.20 7.07
CA SER A 146 -2.88 6.27 7.12
C SER A 146 -2.37 7.00 8.37
N THR A 147 -1.09 6.81 8.71
CA THR A 147 -0.41 7.56 9.80
C THR A 147 -0.31 9.05 9.50
N GLN A 148 -0.40 9.45 8.23
CA GLN A 148 -0.42 10.86 7.83
C GLN A 148 -1.66 11.60 8.34
N VAL A 149 -2.80 10.90 8.52
CA VAL A 149 -4.00 11.49 9.14
C VAL A 149 -3.67 11.93 10.57
N GLN A 150 -3.05 11.03 11.36
CA GLN A 150 -2.64 11.34 12.75
C GLN A 150 -1.59 12.46 12.80
N LEU A 151 -0.66 12.49 11.84
CA LEU A 151 0.34 13.57 11.74
C LEU A 151 -0.33 14.93 11.50
N VAL A 152 -1.36 15.01 10.65
CA VAL A 152 -2.14 16.23 10.44
C VAL A 152 -2.91 16.63 11.71
N GLU A 153 -3.49 15.68 12.41
CA GLU A 153 -4.21 15.94 13.68
C GLU A 153 -3.27 16.52 14.74
N GLN A 154 -2.06 15.96 14.88
CA GLN A 154 -1.02 16.50 15.77
C GLN A 154 -0.55 17.91 15.36
N ALA A 155 -0.41 18.16 14.05
CA ALA A 155 -0.07 19.48 13.54
C ALA A 155 -1.23 20.47 13.80
N ASN A 156 -2.46 20.03 13.65
CA ASN A 156 -3.65 20.83 13.90
C ASN A 156 -3.78 21.25 15.37
N THR A 157 -3.51 20.33 16.31
CA THR A 157 -3.46 20.65 17.74
C THR A 157 -2.46 21.80 18.02
N ARG A 158 -1.30 21.80 17.35
CA ARG A 158 -0.31 22.88 17.48
C ARG A 158 -0.80 24.20 16.86
N CYS A 159 -1.50 24.16 15.73
CA CYS A 159 -2.08 25.35 15.13
C CYS A 159 -3.09 26.02 16.06
N VAL A 160 -4.02 25.26 16.63
CA VAL A 160 -5.05 25.74 17.56
C VAL A 160 -4.40 26.30 18.84
N ALA A 161 -3.43 25.60 19.41
CA ALA A 161 -2.69 26.07 20.59
C ALA A 161 -1.94 27.38 20.35
N ALA A 162 -1.53 27.65 19.10
CA ALA A 162 -0.90 28.89 18.67
C ALA A 162 -1.90 30.00 18.25
N GLY A 163 -3.21 29.81 18.45
CA GLY A 163 -4.25 30.73 18.04
C GLY A 163 -4.44 30.87 16.52
N LYS A 164 -3.95 29.89 15.73
CA LYS A 164 -4.05 29.89 14.28
C LYS A 164 -5.25 29.05 13.83
N PRO A 165 -5.81 29.32 12.63
CA PRO A 165 -6.89 28.51 12.07
C PRO A 165 -6.48 27.04 11.92
N PRO A 166 -7.43 26.09 12.04
CA PRO A 166 -7.15 24.67 11.91
C PRO A 166 -6.78 24.28 10.47
N ILE A 167 -6.07 23.14 10.36
CA ILE A 167 -5.79 22.50 9.07
C ILE A 167 -7.04 21.69 8.66
N HIS A 168 -7.47 21.81 7.40
CA HIS A 168 -8.54 21.01 6.83
C HIS A 168 -7.94 19.82 6.07
N ASN A 169 -8.13 18.60 6.58
CA ASN A 169 -7.59 17.37 5.98
C ASN A 169 -8.66 16.64 5.17
N LEU A 170 -8.53 16.64 3.84
CA LEU A 170 -9.35 15.84 2.94
C LEU A 170 -8.74 14.43 2.79
N GLN A 171 -9.49 13.42 3.20
CA GLN A 171 -9.03 12.04 3.20
C GLN A 171 -9.58 11.29 1.98
N TYR A 172 -8.70 10.62 1.23
CA TYR A 172 -9.04 9.88 0.02
C TYR A 172 -8.74 8.39 0.19
N ALA A 173 -9.56 7.54 -0.43
CA ALA A 173 -9.37 6.09 -0.41
C ALA A 173 -8.12 5.66 -1.21
N GLN A 174 -7.77 6.43 -2.26
CA GLN A 174 -6.64 6.14 -3.13
C GLN A 174 -5.61 7.27 -3.13
N PRO A 175 -4.29 6.96 -3.07
CA PRO A 175 -3.22 7.96 -3.16
C PRO A 175 -3.28 8.81 -4.45
N ALA A 176 -3.76 8.23 -5.56
CA ALA A 176 -3.91 8.94 -6.82
C ALA A 176 -4.88 10.11 -6.73
N ASP A 177 -6.00 9.92 -6.04
CA ASP A 177 -7.02 10.95 -5.86
C ASP A 177 -6.48 12.07 -4.97
N ALA A 178 -5.77 11.73 -3.89
CA ALA A 178 -5.17 12.70 -2.97
C ALA A 178 -4.14 13.60 -3.68
N ARG A 179 -3.23 13.01 -4.51
CA ARG A 179 -2.24 13.80 -5.26
C ARG A 179 -2.84 14.63 -6.38
N LEU A 180 -3.95 14.18 -6.99
CA LEU A 180 -4.66 14.94 -8.01
C LEU A 180 -5.14 16.29 -7.46
N GLN A 181 -5.55 16.35 -6.18
CA GLN A 181 -6.00 17.60 -5.56
C GLN A 181 -4.87 18.63 -5.47
N VAL A 182 -3.62 18.21 -5.26
CA VAL A 182 -2.43 19.07 -5.34
C VAL A 182 -2.22 19.58 -6.77
N GLN A 183 -2.32 18.69 -7.74
CA GLN A 183 -2.10 19.02 -9.15
C GLN A 183 -3.06 20.11 -9.64
N ILE A 184 -4.34 20.00 -9.30
CA ILE A 184 -5.37 20.98 -9.68
C ILE A 184 -5.40 22.21 -8.77
N GLY A 185 -4.58 22.26 -7.70
CA GLY A 185 -4.50 23.39 -6.76
C GLY A 185 -5.68 23.48 -5.78
N HIS A 186 -6.39 22.38 -5.56
CA HIS A 186 -7.49 22.32 -4.60
C HIS A 186 -7.00 22.15 -3.16
N VAL A 187 -5.81 21.60 -2.96
CA VAL A 187 -5.13 21.48 -1.66
C VAL A 187 -3.69 21.98 -1.74
N ALA A 188 -3.18 22.54 -0.66
CA ALA A 188 -1.83 23.09 -0.58
C ALA A 188 -0.76 21.98 -0.57
N ALA A 189 -1.07 20.81 0.01
CA ALA A 189 -0.14 19.70 0.08
C ALA A 189 -0.86 18.34 0.18
N PHE A 190 -0.18 17.28 -0.31
CA PHE A 190 -0.49 15.90 -0.01
C PHE A 190 0.58 15.33 0.92
N LEU A 191 0.18 14.81 2.07
CA LEU A 191 1.07 14.15 3.01
C LEU A 191 1.16 12.66 2.65
N GLY A 192 2.34 12.19 2.32
CA GLY A 192 2.53 10.80 1.91
C GLY A 192 3.93 10.27 2.21
N ASN A 193 4.12 9.00 1.92
CA ASN A 193 5.36 8.27 2.18
C ASN A 193 6.53 8.85 1.38
N SER A 194 7.65 9.15 2.04
CA SER A 194 8.77 9.92 1.49
C SER A 194 9.31 9.40 0.15
N PRO A 195 9.56 8.10 -0.08
CA PRO A 195 10.05 7.64 -1.39
C PRO A 195 9.07 7.91 -2.53
N VAL A 196 7.76 7.81 -2.24
CA VAL A 196 6.71 8.08 -3.23
C VAL A 196 6.65 9.57 -3.56
N MET A 197 6.69 10.45 -2.56
CA MET A 197 6.65 11.90 -2.77
C MET A 197 7.85 12.38 -3.58
N VAL A 198 9.05 11.92 -3.22
CA VAL A 198 10.29 12.24 -3.96
C VAL A 198 10.23 11.74 -5.40
N TYR A 199 9.75 10.52 -5.62
CA TYR A 199 9.60 9.96 -6.96
C TYR A 199 8.62 10.78 -7.81
N LEU A 200 7.45 11.13 -7.27
CA LEU A 200 6.44 11.92 -7.96
C LEU A 200 6.94 13.31 -8.33
N ALA A 201 7.63 13.99 -7.42
CA ALA A 201 8.22 15.31 -7.71
C ALA A 201 9.24 15.25 -8.85
N LYS A 202 9.98 14.14 -8.95
CA LYS A 202 11.01 13.97 -9.99
C LYS A 202 10.45 13.52 -11.35
N HIS A 203 9.41 12.69 -11.36
CA HIS A 203 9.00 11.99 -12.59
C HIS A 203 7.61 12.38 -13.12
N ALA A 204 6.71 12.91 -12.29
CA ALA A 204 5.39 13.28 -12.77
C ALA A 204 5.48 14.48 -13.74
N GLY A 205 5.02 14.26 -15.00
CA GLY A 205 5.12 15.26 -16.06
C GLY A 205 6.54 15.77 -16.27
N ASP A 206 7.53 14.88 -16.29
CA ASP A 206 8.95 15.20 -16.40
C ASP A 206 9.44 16.19 -15.31
N GLY A 207 8.91 16.05 -14.08
CA GLY A 207 9.25 16.90 -12.94
C GLY A 207 8.63 18.30 -12.96
N LYS A 208 7.60 18.51 -13.80
CA LYS A 208 6.96 19.83 -13.99
C LYS A 208 5.65 20.01 -13.22
N ILE A 209 5.14 18.95 -12.55
CA ILE A 209 3.83 18.99 -11.88
C ILE A 209 3.97 19.27 -10.40
N PHE A 210 4.93 18.63 -9.73
CA PHE A 210 5.07 18.69 -8.28
C PHE A 210 6.46 19.12 -7.84
N ASP A 211 6.52 19.67 -6.63
CA ASP A 211 7.72 19.74 -5.79
C ASP A 211 7.49 18.95 -4.51
N VAL A 212 8.56 18.63 -3.80
CA VAL A 212 8.51 18.09 -2.45
C VAL A 212 9.16 19.10 -1.50
N VAL A 213 8.53 19.34 -0.37
CA VAL A 213 9.10 20.24 0.65
C VAL A 213 10.42 19.69 1.14
N GLN A 214 11.48 20.52 1.12
CA GLN A 214 12.86 20.14 1.45
C GLN A 214 13.12 20.11 2.97
N ASP A 215 12.08 19.88 3.76
CA ASP A 215 12.21 19.69 5.19
C ASP A 215 12.58 18.22 5.51
N LYS A 216 12.88 17.96 6.78
CA LYS A 216 13.13 16.61 7.30
C LYS A 216 11.94 15.69 7.03
N GLU A 217 12.19 14.40 7.04
CA GLU A 217 11.11 13.42 7.09
C GLU A 217 10.42 13.46 8.46
N TYR A 218 9.09 13.41 8.43
CA TYR A 218 8.28 13.35 9.64
C TYR A 218 7.97 11.91 10.01
N GLN A 219 8.03 11.59 11.30
CA GLN A 219 7.67 10.29 11.87
C GLN A 219 8.29 9.10 11.08
N PRO A 220 9.63 8.98 11.03
CA PRO A 220 10.25 7.82 10.42
C PRO A 220 9.89 6.56 11.21
N VAL A 221 9.28 5.58 10.52
CA VAL A 221 8.79 4.34 11.12
C VAL A 221 9.05 3.16 10.19
N PRO A 222 9.12 1.91 10.70
CA PRO A 222 9.21 0.74 9.86
C PRO A 222 7.96 0.58 8.99
N LEU A 223 8.18 0.04 7.79
CA LEU A 223 7.14 -0.61 7.01
C LEU A 223 7.20 -2.11 7.26
N GLY A 224 6.05 -2.70 7.56
CA GLY A 224 5.96 -4.12 7.81
C GLY A 224 5.02 -4.85 6.86
N ILE A 225 5.34 -6.10 6.58
CA ILE A 225 4.41 -7.07 6.00
C ILE A 225 3.49 -7.52 7.13
N GLY A 226 2.23 -7.08 7.09
CA GLY A 226 1.26 -7.41 8.15
C GLY A 226 0.73 -8.83 8.01
N VAL A 227 0.70 -9.56 9.11
CA VAL A 227 0.21 -10.94 9.20
C VAL A 227 -0.74 -11.08 10.39
N SER A 228 -1.80 -11.87 10.24
CA SER A 228 -2.69 -12.16 11.36
C SER A 228 -1.94 -12.80 12.53
N LYS A 229 -2.17 -12.33 13.75
CA LYS A 229 -1.61 -12.95 14.98
C LYS A 229 -1.95 -14.43 15.13
N SER A 230 -3.03 -14.87 14.48
CA SER A 230 -3.40 -16.29 14.47
C SER A 230 -2.56 -17.15 13.50
N ASN A 231 -1.67 -16.53 12.69
CA ASN A 231 -0.83 -17.22 11.72
C ASN A 231 0.67 -16.96 11.92
N PRO A 232 1.25 -17.30 13.11
CA PRO A 232 2.67 -17.08 13.37
C PRO A 232 3.58 -17.86 12.42
N LYS A 233 3.12 -19.00 11.88
CA LYS A 233 3.89 -19.78 10.90
C LYS A 233 4.15 -18.99 9.61
N LEU A 234 3.17 -18.27 9.09
CA LEU A 234 3.36 -17.43 7.91
C LEU A 234 4.28 -16.24 8.22
N ARG A 235 4.10 -15.58 9.38
CA ARG A 235 4.97 -14.50 9.84
C ARG A 235 6.45 -14.95 9.87
N ASP A 236 6.74 -16.07 10.51
CA ASP A 236 8.10 -16.57 10.69
C ASP A 236 8.71 -17.02 9.35
N ALA A 237 7.91 -17.62 8.47
CA ALA A 237 8.33 -17.96 7.11
C ALA A 237 8.67 -16.72 6.27
N LEU A 238 7.85 -15.66 6.34
CA LEU A 238 8.12 -14.39 5.66
C LEU A 238 9.38 -13.72 6.21
N GLN A 239 9.58 -13.70 7.53
CA GLN A 239 10.80 -13.18 8.16
C GLN A 239 12.04 -13.94 7.67
N THR A 240 11.98 -15.27 7.66
CA THR A 240 13.07 -16.12 7.19
C THR A 240 13.40 -15.84 5.71
N ALA A 241 12.39 -15.76 4.85
CA ALA A 241 12.55 -15.47 3.43
C ALA A 241 13.15 -14.06 3.19
N LEU A 242 12.68 -13.06 3.94
CA LEU A 242 13.21 -11.70 3.86
C LEU A 242 14.68 -11.65 4.32
N ASN A 243 15.02 -12.28 5.44
CA ASN A 243 16.41 -12.35 5.91
C ASN A 243 17.31 -13.08 4.90
N ALA A 244 16.82 -14.12 4.24
CA ALA A 244 17.60 -14.85 3.23
C ALA A 244 17.96 -13.96 2.02
N ILE A 245 17.03 -13.12 1.55
CA ILE A 245 17.32 -12.18 0.43
C ILE A 245 18.13 -10.95 0.89
N ILE A 246 18.10 -10.61 2.18
CA ILE A 246 19.00 -9.59 2.75
C ILE A 246 20.44 -10.13 2.77
N GLN A 247 20.63 -11.35 3.27
CA GLN A 247 21.94 -11.99 3.41
C GLN A 247 22.62 -12.27 2.07
N ASP A 248 21.86 -12.69 1.04
CA ASP A 248 22.43 -12.95 -0.29
C ASP A 248 22.60 -11.69 -1.16
N GLY A 249 22.27 -10.51 -0.62
CA GLY A 249 22.40 -9.21 -1.27
C GLY A 249 21.31 -8.89 -2.29
N THR A 250 20.34 -9.78 -2.54
CA THR A 250 19.23 -9.55 -3.48
C THR A 250 18.38 -8.36 -3.05
N TYR A 251 18.10 -8.23 -1.75
CA TYR A 251 17.35 -7.13 -1.18
C TYR A 251 17.98 -5.78 -1.53
N MET A 252 19.27 -5.60 -1.28
CA MET A 252 19.95 -4.33 -1.53
C MET A 252 20.02 -4.01 -3.03
N LYS A 253 20.19 -5.03 -3.91
CA LYS A 253 20.13 -4.84 -5.37
C LYS A 253 18.76 -4.35 -5.83
N ILE A 254 17.68 -4.88 -5.24
CA ILE A 254 16.32 -4.41 -5.53
C ILE A 254 16.16 -2.95 -5.10
N LEU A 255 16.55 -2.57 -3.87
CA LEU A 255 16.45 -1.19 -3.43
C LEU A 255 17.26 -0.22 -4.30
N ALA A 256 18.46 -0.64 -4.71
CA ALA A 256 19.33 0.14 -5.59
C ALA A 256 18.72 0.38 -6.98
N LYS A 257 18.05 -0.62 -7.54
CA LYS A 257 17.32 -0.51 -8.82
C LYS A 257 16.33 0.66 -8.83
N TYR A 258 15.72 0.94 -7.68
CA TYR A 258 14.70 1.99 -7.51
C TYR A 258 15.21 3.25 -6.82
N GLY A 259 16.48 3.31 -6.42
CA GLY A 259 17.08 4.47 -5.77
C GLY A 259 16.55 4.75 -4.35
N VAL A 260 16.15 3.70 -3.63
CA VAL A 260 15.53 3.82 -2.29
C VAL A 260 16.34 3.15 -1.16
N GLN A 261 17.65 3.02 -1.34
CA GLN A 261 18.53 2.34 -0.37
C GLN A 261 18.52 2.99 1.02
N GLY A 262 18.18 4.27 1.11
CA GLY A 262 18.12 5.02 2.38
C GLY A 262 17.16 4.43 3.42
N GLY A 263 16.15 3.68 2.98
CA GLY A 263 15.22 3.00 3.87
C GLY A 263 15.58 1.54 4.20
N ALA A 264 16.77 1.07 3.80
CA ALA A 264 17.17 -0.32 3.98
C ALA A 264 17.25 -0.72 5.45
N VAL A 265 16.77 -1.94 5.74
CA VAL A 265 16.95 -2.60 7.04
C VAL A 265 18.14 -3.58 6.98
N LYS A 266 18.84 -3.76 8.12
CA LYS A 266 19.95 -4.72 8.22
C LYS A 266 19.47 -6.16 8.37
N SER A 267 18.31 -6.34 8.96
CA SER A 267 17.62 -7.63 9.16
C SER A 267 16.12 -7.37 9.33
N ALA A 268 15.31 -8.37 9.00
CA ALA A 268 13.87 -8.32 9.24
C ALA A 268 13.58 -8.40 10.75
N SER A 269 12.93 -7.39 11.32
CA SER A 269 12.42 -7.42 12.69
C SER A 269 10.95 -7.85 12.71
N ILE A 270 10.51 -8.30 13.88
CA ILE A 270 9.08 -8.49 14.15
C ILE A 270 8.65 -7.37 15.09
N ASN A 271 7.55 -6.66 14.72
CA ASN A 271 6.93 -5.63 15.53
C ASN A 271 7.95 -4.57 15.99
N GLY A 272 8.66 -3.98 15.03
CA GLY A 272 9.70 -2.98 15.30
C GLY A 272 9.13 -1.61 15.68
N GLY A 273 7.88 -1.32 15.31
CA GLY A 273 7.21 -0.04 15.55
C GLY A 273 7.12 0.30 17.05
N SER A 274 6.74 -0.64 17.89
CA SER A 274 6.63 -0.42 19.34
C SER A 274 7.99 -0.20 20.02
N ARG A 275 9.11 -0.57 19.38
CA ARG A 275 10.46 -0.36 19.92
C ARG A 275 10.97 1.07 19.74
N LEU A 276 10.33 1.87 18.90
CA LEU A 276 10.75 3.23 18.60
C LEU A 276 10.22 4.27 19.60
N GLY A 277 9.45 3.87 20.62
CA GLY A 277 8.99 4.76 21.68
C GLY A 277 8.06 5.88 21.18
N MET A 278 7.25 5.61 20.17
CA MET A 278 6.23 6.54 19.63
C MET A 278 5.01 6.64 20.53
#